data_9a81793485390f8b41ec2c2d44009f5c
#
_entry.id   9a81793485390f8b41ec2c2d44009f5c
#
_cell.length_a   1.000
_cell.length_b   1.000
_cell.length_c   1.000
_cell.angle_alpha   90.00
_cell.angle_beta   90.00
_cell.angle_gamma   90.00
#
_symmetry.space_group_name_H-M   'P 1'
#
loop_
_entity.id
_entity.type
_entity.pdbx_description
1 polymer ?
#
loop_
_entity_poly.entity_id
_entity_poly.type
_entity_poly.pdbx_seq_one_letter_code
_entity_poly.pdbx_strand_id
1 'polypeptide(L)'
;MKVSMMLRAGVALGGMFAGVGAMAADASHGKELFVACAACHTERPDAIGPNLNGVFGRKSAALEDFRYSNPMKRANLVWDDDNLRDYIKDPQAKVKGNRMPYAGLTDGKDVDDVIAYLKTLK
;
A
#
# COMPACT_ATOMS: atom_id res chain seq x y z
N MET A 1 -15.99 -7.11 74.05
CA MET A 1 -16.58 -6.80 72.75
C MET A 1 -15.46 -6.82 71.70
N LYS A 2 -15.42 -7.84 70.88
CA LYS A 2 -14.46 -7.95 69.79
C LYS A 2 -15.17 -7.50 68.54
N VAL A 3 -14.69 -6.41 67.94
CA VAL A 3 -15.17 -5.94 66.65
C VAL A 3 -14.32 -6.66 65.58
N SER A 4 -14.95 -7.61 64.88
CA SER A 4 -14.34 -8.25 63.72
C SER A 4 -14.41 -7.32 62.53
N MET A 5 -13.30 -6.80 62.14
CA MET A 5 -13.19 -6.01 60.91
C MET A 5 -12.98 -6.97 59.76
N MET A 6 -14.07 -7.19 58.97
CA MET A 6 -13.96 -7.96 57.72
C MET A 6 -13.36 -7.09 56.64
N LEU A 7 -12.13 -7.42 56.28
CA LEU A 7 -11.44 -6.86 55.14
C LEU A 7 -12.06 -7.49 53.87
N ARG A 8 -12.86 -6.74 53.12
CA ARG A 8 -13.30 -7.17 51.79
C ARG A 8 -12.20 -6.85 50.80
N ALA A 9 -11.47 -7.89 50.37
CA ALA A 9 -10.58 -7.80 49.22
C ALA A 9 -11.42 -7.63 47.98
N GLY A 10 -11.43 -6.46 47.39
CA GLY A 10 -12.02 -6.19 46.10
C GLY A 10 -11.09 -6.78 45.02
N VAL A 11 -11.53 -7.84 44.36
CA VAL A 11 -10.88 -8.33 43.15
C VAL A 11 -11.23 -7.36 42.03
N ALA A 12 -10.30 -6.51 41.67
CA ALA A 12 -10.43 -5.74 40.43
C ALA A 12 -10.18 -6.69 39.25
N LEU A 13 -11.25 -7.10 38.59
CA LEU A 13 -11.12 -7.73 37.24
C LEU A 13 -10.66 -6.64 36.29
N GLY A 14 -9.37 -6.58 36.05
CA GLY A 14 -8.82 -5.84 34.94
C GLY A 14 -9.25 -6.51 33.64
N GLY A 15 -10.25 -5.96 32.96
CA GLY A 15 -10.64 -6.41 31.64
C GLY A 15 -9.50 -6.16 30.68
N MET A 16 -8.83 -7.21 30.23
CA MET A 16 -7.94 -7.15 29.08
C MET A 16 -8.81 -6.98 27.85
N PHE A 17 -8.94 -5.75 27.36
CA PHE A 17 -9.41 -5.52 26.00
C PHE A 17 -8.29 -5.92 25.06
N ALA A 18 -8.35 -7.16 24.54
CA ALA A 18 -7.63 -7.49 23.34
C ALA A 18 -8.26 -6.68 22.21
N GLY A 19 -7.68 -5.51 21.91
CA GLY A 19 -8.07 -4.75 20.74
C GLY A 19 -7.82 -5.62 19.52
N VAL A 20 -8.88 -5.90 18.72
CA VAL A 20 -8.71 -6.44 17.38
C VAL A 20 -8.07 -5.32 16.57
N GLY A 21 -6.73 -5.21 16.65
CA GLY A 21 -5.98 -4.30 15.80
C GLY A 21 -6.16 -4.71 14.35
N ALA A 22 -6.48 -3.76 13.47
CA ALA A 22 -6.35 -3.98 12.04
C ALA A 22 -4.94 -4.55 11.78
N MET A 23 -4.84 -5.64 11.01
CA MET A 23 -3.55 -6.21 10.65
C MET A 23 -2.75 -5.15 9.89
N ALA A 24 -1.58 -4.80 10.41
CA ALA A 24 -0.67 -3.91 9.70
C ALA A 24 -0.30 -4.50 8.35
N ALA A 25 -0.11 -3.65 7.34
CA ALA A 25 0.36 -4.06 6.04
C ALA A 25 1.76 -4.70 6.15
N ASP A 26 1.97 -5.77 5.38
CA ASP A 26 3.19 -6.57 5.40
C ASP A 26 4.04 -6.28 4.16
N ALA A 27 5.10 -5.49 4.33
CA ALA A 27 6.01 -5.16 3.24
C ALA A 27 6.79 -6.39 2.71
N SER A 28 7.06 -7.40 3.55
CA SER A 28 7.71 -8.64 3.10
C SER A 28 6.83 -9.43 2.16
N HIS A 29 5.55 -9.55 2.48
CA HIS A 29 4.56 -10.16 1.58
C HIS A 29 4.37 -9.30 0.32
N GLY A 30 4.33 -7.98 0.47
CA GLY A 30 4.29 -7.06 -0.66
C GLY A 30 5.45 -7.23 -1.62
N LYS A 31 6.65 -7.49 -1.12
CA LYS A 31 7.83 -7.80 -1.93
C LYS A 31 7.65 -9.07 -2.77
N GLU A 32 7.05 -10.10 -2.20
CA GLU A 32 6.74 -11.34 -2.94
C GLU A 32 5.73 -11.07 -4.05
N LEU A 33 4.68 -10.32 -3.77
CA LEU A 33 3.68 -9.93 -4.77
C LEU A 33 4.27 -9.01 -5.85
N PHE A 34 5.23 -8.16 -5.49
CA PHE A 34 5.87 -7.20 -6.39
C PHE A 34 6.66 -7.87 -7.53
N VAL A 35 6.99 -9.14 -7.43
CA VAL A 35 7.67 -9.90 -8.50
C VAL A 35 6.90 -9.76 -9.84
N ALA A 36 5.57 -9.78 -9.80
CA ALA A 36 4.75 -9.57 -10.99
C ALA A 36 4.88 -8.16 -11.57
N CYS A 37 5.14 -7.17 -10.73
CA CYS A 37 5.33 -5.77 -11.14
C CYS A 37 6.76 -5.55 -11.68
N ALA A 38 7.74 -6.15 -11.04
CA ALA A 38 9.16 -6.00 -11.36
C ALA A 38 9.50 -6.46 -12.78
N ALA A 39 8.71 -7.36 -13.36
CA ALA A 39 8.89 -7.82 -14.73
C ALA A 39 8.85 -6.67 -15.76
N CYS A 40 8.03 -5.66 -15.51
CA CYS A 40 7.89 -4.48 -16.36
C CYS A 40 8.57 -3.24 -15.77
N HIS A 41 8.59 -3.11 -14.45
CA HIS A 41 9.15 -1.97 -13.73
C HIS A 41 10.59 -2.24 -13.31
N THR A 42 11.47 -2.42 -14.28
CA THR A 42 12.90 -2.58 -14.03
C THR A 42 13.59 -1.22 -13.95
N GLU A 43 14.86 -1.21 -13.55
CA GLU A 43 15.68 0.01 -13.56
C GLU A 43 16.31 0.29 -14.94
N ARG A 44 16.01 -0.51 -15.94
CA ARG A 44 16.55 -0.35 -17.28
C ARG A 44 15.89 0.82 -18.01
N PRO A 45 16.63 1.57 -18.84
CA PRO A 45 16.08 2.71 -19.58
C PRO A 45 14.99 2.34 -20.59
N ASP A 46 14.99 1.11 -21.09
CA ASP A 46 14.05 0.58 -22.07
C ASP A 46 12.95 -0.31 -21.44
N ALA A 47 12.75 -0.21 -20.15
CA ALA A 47 11.73 -0.98 -19.45
C ALA A 47 10.31 -0.62 -19.95
N ILE A 48 9.40 -1.58 -19.85
CA ILE A 48 7.98 -1.41 -20.24
C ILE A 48 7.28 -0.38 -19.36
N GLY A 49 7.59 -0.38 -18.06
CA GLY A 49 7.07 0.57 -17.09
C GLY A 49 8.16 1.49 -16.52
N PRO A 50 7.76 2.60 -15.88
CA PRO A 50 8.71 3.51 -15.26
C PRO A 50 9.38 2.88 -14.04
N ASN A 51 10.57 3.38 -13.70
CA ASN A 51 11.26 3.03 -12.47
C ASN A 51 10.39 3.45 -11.27
N LEU A 52 10.18 2.54 -10.32
CA LEU A 52 9.33 2.76 -9.14
C LEU A 52 10.10 3.19 -7.88
N ASN A 53 11.42 3.36 -7.96
CA ASN A 53 12.18 3.89 -6.83
C ASN A 53 11.69 5.31 -6.51
N GLY A 54 11.27 5.50 -5.26
CA GLY A 54 10.72 6.78 -4.83
C GLY A 54 9.30 7.08 -5.35
N VAL A 55 8.56 6.08 -5.84
CA VAL A 55 7.21 6.29 -6.40
C VAL A 55 6.23 6.80 -5.37
N PHE A 56 6.31 6.36 -4.13
CA PHE A 56 5.41 6.85 -3.09
C PHE A 56 5.63 8.35 -2.84
N GLY A 57 4.58 9.12 -2.99
CA GLY A 57 4.62 10.58 -2.87
C GLY A 57 5.03 11.33 -4.14
N ARG A 58 5.37 10.61 -5.21
CA ARG A 58 5.76 11.20 -6.49
C ARG A 58 4.53 11.60 -7.30
N LYS A 59 4.64 12.67 -8.06
CA LYS A 59 3.60 13.04 -9.03
C LYS A 59 3.51 12.02 -10.16
N SER A 60 2.29 11.80 -10.66
CA SER A 60 2.09 11.00 -11.87
C SER A 60 2.82 11.62 -13.06
N ALA A 61 3.37 10.77 -13.92
CA ALA A 61 4.12 11.16 -15.11
C ALA A 61 5.32 12.09 -14.82
N ALA A 62 5.98 11.92 -13.66
CA ALA A 62 7.05 12.82 -13.22
C ALA A 62 8.42 12.52 -13.83
N LEU A 63 8.69 11.28 -14.26
CA LEU A 63 10.01 10.92 -14.80
C LEU A 63 10.16 11.44 -16.23
N GLU A 64 11.21 12.22 -16.47
CA GLU A 64 11.47 12.81 -17.80
C GLU A 64 11.96 11.79 -18.82
N ASP A 65 12.59 10.71 -18.38
CA ASP A 65 13.18 9.67 -19.22
C ASP A 65 12.19 8.54 -19.56
N PHE A 66 10.95 8.60 -19.11
CA PHE A 66 9.92 7.62 -19.42
C PHE A 66 8.81 8.22 -20.27
N ARG A 67 8.39 7.49 -21.30
CA ARG A 67 7.32 7.92 -22.19
C ARG A 67 5.97 7.44 -21.66
N TYR A 68 5.30 8.31 -20.92
CA TYR A 68 3.95 8.07 -20.43
C TYR A 68 2.88 8.23 -21.53
N SER A 69 1.73 7.55 -21.34
CA SER A 69 0.53 7.82 -22.14
C SER A 69 0.02 9.25 -21.92
N ASN A 70 -0.71 9.78 -22.89
CA ASN A 70 -1.31 11.10 -22.74
C ASN A 70 -2.30 11.17 -21.58
N PRO A 71 -3.19 10.17 -21.33
CA PRO A 71 -4.03 10.15 -20.15
C PRO A 71 -3.25 10.21 -18.84
N MET A 72 -2.12 9.50 -18.74
CA MET A 72 -1.27 9.54 -17.54
C MET A 72 -0.65 10.92 -17.33
N LYS A 73 -0.22 11.58 -18.40
CA LYS A 73 0.31 12.95 -18.33
C LYS A 73 -0.71 13.95 -17.84
N ARG A 74 -1.99 13.73 -18.13
CA ARG A 74 -3.10 14.61 -17.74
C ARG A 74 -3.74 14.25 -16.41
N ALA A 75 -3.36 13.13 -15.81
CA ALA A 75 -4.04 12.60 -14.62
C ALA A 75 -3.85 13.49 -13.38
N ASN A 76 -2.73 14.19 -13.27
CA ASN A 76 -2.42 15.09 -12.15
C ASN A 76 -2.60 14.44 -10.77
N LEU A 77 -2.11 13.22 -10.61
CA LEU A 77 -2.16 12.48 -9.36
C LEU A 77 -0.86 12.64 -8.57
N VAL A 78 -0.97 12.49 -7.26
CA VAL A 78 0.16 12.16 -6.39
C VAL A 78 0.01 10.71 -5.98
N TRP A 79 1.07 9.93 -6.08
CA TRP A 79 1.05 8.51 -5.73
C TRP A 79 1.10 8.33 -4.21
N ASP A 80 0.02 8.72 -3.55
CA ASP A 80 -0.25 8.47 -2.13
C ASP A 80 -0.96 7.12 -1.92
N ASP A 81 -1.29 6.80 -0.68
CA ASP A 81 -1.94 5.53 -0.36
C ASP A 81 -3.24 5.32 -1.16
N ASP A 82 -4.10 6.32 -1.23
CA ASP A 82 -5.42 6.19 -1.88
C ASP A 82 -5.28 6.06 -3.39
N ASN A 83 -4.46 6.88 -4.02
CA ASN A 83 -4.27 6.84 -5.47
C ASN A 83 -3.54 5.57 -5.92
N LEU A 84 -2.54 5.12 -5.17
CA LEU A 84 -1.89 3.84 -5.43
C LEU A 84 -2.85 2.67 -5.27
N ARG A 85 -3.67 2.69 -4.24
CA ARG A 85 -4.69 1.63 -4.01
C ARG A 85 -5.64 1.55 -5.18
N ASP A 86 -6.21 2.66 -5.59
CA ASP A 86 -7.16 2.70 -6.71
C ASP A 86 -6.49 2.24 -8.02
N TYR A 87 -5.27 2.71 -8.26
CA TYR A 87 -4.55 2.39 -9.50
C TYR A 87 -4.13 0.92 -9.58
N ILE A 88 -3.60 0.37 -8.50
CA ILE A 88 -3.17 -1.04 -8.47
C ILE A 88 -4.37 -1.98 -8.56
N LYS A 89 -5.50 -1.62 -7.97
CA LYS A 89 -6.73 -2.44 -8.03
C LYS A 89 -7.31 -2.50 -9.43
N ASP A 90 -7.31 -1.39 -10.15
CA ASP A 90 -7.83 -1.30 -11.51
C ASP A 90 -7.18 -0.12 -12.26
N PRO A 91 -6.06 -0.36 -12.93
CA PRO A 91 -5.33 0.72 -13.60
C PRO A 91 -6.16 1.45 -14.66
N GLN A 92 -6.98 0.74 -15.43
CA GLN A 92 -7.78 1.34 -16.48
C GLN A 92 -8.97 2.13 -15.94
N ALA A 93 -9.53 1.73 -14.80
CA ALA A 93 -10.58 2.52 -14.16
C ALA A 93 -10.03 3.83 -13.58
N LYS A 94 -8.83 3.81 -13.01
CA LYS A 94 -8.21 5.00 -12.41
C LYS A 94 -7.68 5.99 -13.47
N VAL A 95 -6.99 5.49 -14.47
CA VAL A 95 -6.42 6.29 -15.57
C VAL A 95 -6.74 5.60 -16.89
N LYS A 96 -7.94 5.82 -17.41
CA LYS A 96 -8.40 5.22 -18.66
C LYS A 96 -7.48 5.60 -19.81
N GLY A 97 -7.03 4.59 -20.55
CA GLY A 97 -6.13 4.77 -21.69
C GLY A 97 -4.64 4.76 -21.29
N ASN A 98 -4.30 4.43 -20.04
CA ASN A 98 -2.91 4.20 -19.68
C ASN A 98 -2.36 2.95 -20.40
N ARG A 99 -1.03 2.87 -20.51
CA ARG A 99 -0.36 1.78 -21.25
C ARG A 99 0.07 0.61 -20.39
N MET A 100 -0.26 0.60 -19.11
CA MET A 100 0.10 -0.49 -18.22
C MET A 100 -0.72 -1.75 -18.54
N PRO A 101 -0.09 -2.82 -19.07
CA PRO A 101 -0.82 -4.03 -19.46
C PRO A 101 -1.05 -4.95 -18.26
N TYR A 102 -1.71 -4.45 -17.24
CA TYR A 102 -1.96 -5.14 -15.98
C TYR A 102 -3.44 -5.00 -15.61
N ALA A 103 -4.09 -6.12 -15.35
CA ALA A 103 -5.52 -6.14 -15.08
C ALA A 103 -5.91 -5.59 -13.70
N GLY A 104 -5.00 -5.64 -12.76
CA GLY A 104 -5.22 -5.19 -11.39
C GLY A 104 -5.06 -6.29 -10.35
N LEU A 105 -4.82 -5.88 -9.13
CA LEU A 105 -4.74 -6.72 -7.95
C LEU A 105 -5.96 -6.41 -7.08
N THR A 106 -6.91 -7.35 -6.98
CA THR A 106 -8.23 -7.08 -6.41
C THR A 106 -8.34 -7.34 -4.91
N ASP A 107 -7.47 -8.18 -4.35
CA ASP A 107 -7.44 -8.43 -2.90
C ASP A 107 -6.92 -7.19 -2.16
N GLY A 108 -7.74 -6.62 -1.28
CA GLY A 108 -7.41 -5.36 -0.60
C GLY A 108 -6.20 -5.47 0.33
N LYS A 109 -6.03 -6.62 1.00
CA LYS A 109 -4.85 -6.82 1.84
C LYS A 109 -3.58 -6.94 1.01
N ASP A 110 -3.63 -7.65 -0.10
CA ASP A 110 -2.50 -7.77 -1.01
C ASP A 110 -2.10 -6.39 -1.57
N VAL A 111 -3.07 -5.58 -1.93
CA VAL A 111 -2.80 -4.20 -2.37
C VAL A 111 -2.11 -3.39 -1.28
N ASP A 112 -2.59 -3.47 -0.05
CA ASP A 112 -1.98 -2.75 1.07
C ASP A 112 -0.54 -3.24 1.34
N ASP A 113 -0.30 -4.53 1.22
CA ASP A 113 1.05 -5.12 1.38
C ASP A 113 1.99 -4.64 0.27
N VAL A 114 1.55 -4.59 -0.97
CA VAL A 114 2.33 -4.03 -2.10
C VAL A 114 2.65 -2.55 -1.86
N ILE A 115 1.69 -1.76 -1.42
CA ILE A 115 1.92 -0.34 -1.12
C ILE A 115 2.95 -0.19 0.01
N ALA A 116 2.87 -1.02 1.05
CA ALA A 116 3.87 -1.03 2.13
C ALA A 116 5.28 -1.30 1.59
N TYR A 117 5.40 -2.22 0.64
CA TYR A 117 6.68 -2.49 -0.03
C TYR A 117 7.13 -1.30 -0.89
N LEU A 118 6.24 -0.70 -1.67
CA LEU A 118 6.56 0.48 -2.49
C LEU A 118 7.13 1.63 -1.67
N LYS A 119 6.63 1.83 -0.45
CA LYS A 119 7.16 2.84 0.48
C LYS A 119 8.63 2.61 0.86
N THR A 120 9.13 1.40 0.73
CA THR A 120 10.53 1.05 1.02
C THR A 120 11.47 1.35 -0.15
N LEU A 121 10.95 1.56 -1.35
CA LEU A 121 11.73 1.87 -2.55
C LEU A 121 12.14 3.34 -2.54
N LYS A 122 13.43 3.59 -2.47
CA LYS A 122 14.01 4.95 -2.40
C LYS A 122 14.72 5.34 -3.68
#